data_276186e179c20f0b2fdcf391eb159dd5
#
_entry.id   276186e179c20f0b2fdcf391eb159dd5
#
_cell.length_a   1.000
_cell.length_b   1.000
_cell.length_c   1.000
_cell.angle_alpha   90.00
_cell.angle_beta   90.00
_cell.angle_gamma   90.00
#
_symmetry.space_group_name_H-M   'P 1'
#
loop_
_entity.id
_entity.type
_entity.pdbx_description
1 polymer ?
#
loop_
_entity_poly.entity_id
_entity_poly.type
_entity_poly.pdbx_seq_one_letter_code
_entity_poly.pdbx_strand_id
1 'polypeptide(L)'
;DIPMATVEDVLDNPSKEQVIAKDREKGIGTADVIAKAKDDRALLYMGVGGCETGKVRTINPGENITGPLNGASFVKWSNLHADGSTQHDQNYSDTDFPMFRLAEIYLTRAEAKYRLNGSQEGLADILEVQGRAHREIKATSVDEQTLIDEWCREFYMEGRRRSDLVRFGLFTGSKYLWSFKGGVEKGAGIPAYYDIYPIPDDEIKNNPNMTQNPKY
;
A
#
# COMPACT_ATOMS: atom_id res chain seq x y z
N ASP A 1 -0.98 -8.50 -0.71
CA ASP A 1 -1.70 -8.50 -2.00
C ASP A 1 -2.73 -7.40 -2.18
N ILE A 2 -3.01 -6.58 -1.19
CA ILE A 2 -4.06 -5.56 -1.31
C ILE A 2 -3.79 -4.57 -2.46
N PRO A 3 -2.59 -4.07 -2.71
CA PRO A 3 -2.34 -3.24 -3.90
C PRO A 3 -2.47 -4.01 -5.23
N MET A 4 -2.06 -5.27 -5.26
CA MET A 4 -2.16 -6.12 -6.46
C MET A 4 -3.59 -6.61 -6.68
N ALA A 5 -4.27 -7.07 -5.64
CA ALA A 5 -5.69 -7.42 -5.70
C ALA A 5 -6.54 -6.21 -6.14
N THR A 6 -6.24 -5.01 -5.66
CA THR A 6 -6.94 -3.79 -6.11
C THR A 6 -6.75 -3.54 -7.61
N VAL A 7 -5.59 -3.84 -8.16
CA VAL A 7 -5.33 -3.72 -9.61
C VAL A 7 -6.06 -4.80 -10.41
N GLU A 8 -6.07 -6.03 -9.93
CA GLU A 8 -6.80 -7.13 -10.56
C GLU A 8 -8.33 -6.90 -10.49
N ASP A 9 -8.84 -6.45 -9.36
CA ASP A 9 -10.24 -6.06 -9.18
C ASP A 9 -10.64 -4.89 -10.09
N VAL A 10 -9.76 -3.93 -10.23
CA VAL A 10 -9.95 -2.75 -11.11
C VAL A 10 -10.09 -3.13 -12.57
N LEU A 11 -9.44 -4.20 -12.99
CA LEU A 11 -9.43 -4.66 -14.39
C LEU A 11 -10.48 -5.72 -14.70
N ASP A 12 -11.51 -5.88 -13.85
CA ASP A 12 -12.54 -6.92 -13.99
C ASP A 12 -11.94 -8.34 -14.05
N ASN A 13 -10.84 -8.55 -13.33
CA ASN A 13 -10.10 -9.82 -13.28
C ASN A 13 -9.82 -10.43 -14.67
N PRO A 14 -9.34 -9.64 -15.65
CA PRO A 14 -9.01 -10.17 -16.95
C PRO A 14 -7.84 -11.15 -16.86
N SER A 15 -7.69 -12.04 -17.84
CA SER A 15 -6.49 -12.88 -17.89
C SER A 15 -5.22 -12.04 -17.94
N LYS A 16 -4.12 -12.57 -17.41
CA LYS A 16 -2.81 -11.89 -17.41
C LYS A 16 -2.41 -11.42 -18.82
N GLU A 17 -2.69 -12.22 -19.81
CA GLU A 17 -2.41 -11.93 -21.22
C GLU A 17 -3.23 -10.75 -21.74
N GLN A 18 -4.50 -10.65 -21.35
CA GLN A 18 -5.36 -9.53 -21.75
C GLN A 18 -4.90 -8.20 -21.13
N VAL A 19 -4.45 -8.23 -19.88
CA VAL A 19 -3.92 -7.04 -19.22
C VAL A 19 -2.61 -6.60 -19.87
N ILE A 20 -1.68 -7.53 -20.09
CA ILE A 20 -0.41 -7.24 -20.75
C ILE A 20 -0.63 -6.72 -22.18
N ALA A 21 -1.58 -7.27 -22.93
CA ALA A 21 -1.92 -6.80 -24.26
C ALA A 21 -2.46 -5.36 -24.22
N LYS A 22 -3.38 -5.05 -23.31
CA LYS A 22 -3.89 -3.67 -23.12
C LYS A 22 -2.80 -2.69 -22.72
N ASP A 23 -1.93 -3.06 -21.81
CA ASP A 23 -0.79 -2.26 -21.39
C ASP A 23 0.16 -1.94 -22.55
N ARG A 24 0.36 -2.89 -23.44
CA ARG A 24 1.22 -2.71 -24.62
C ARG A 24 0.61 -1.81 -25.68
N GLU A 25 -0.71 -1.84 -25.83
CA GLU A 25 -1.39 -1.11 -26.91
C GLU A 25 -1.73 0.33 -26.56
N LYS A 26 -2.18 0.62 -25.37
CA LYS A 26 -2.74 1.94 -25.00
C LYS A 26 -2.21 2.54 -23.70
N GLY A 27 -1.60 1.71 -22.84
CA GLY A 27 -1.40 2.09 -21.45
C GLY A 27 -2.75 2.28 -20.72
N ILE A 28 -2.74 2.08 -19.41
CA ILE A 28 -3.90 2.36 -18.56
C ILE A 28 -3.52 3.54 -17.67
N GLY A 29 -4.09 4.69 -17.98
CA GLY A 29 -3.85 5.91 -17.23
C GLY A 29 -4.54 5.91 -15.86
N THR A 30 -4.10 6.78 -14.98
CA THR A 30 -4.63 6.92 -13.62
C THR A 30 -6.14 7.15 -13.60
N ALA A 31 -6.68 7.94 -14.54
CA ALA A 31 -8.13 8.20 -14.60
C ALA A 31 -8.94 6.93 -14.88
N ASP A 32 -8.44 6.05 -15.76
CA ASP A 32 -9.10 4.78 -16.06
C ASP A 32 -9.08 3.84 -14.86
N VAL A 33 -7.96 3.82 -14.12
CA VAL A 33 -7.81 3.01 -12.90
C VAL A 33 -8.78 3.50 -11.82
N ILE A 34 -8.86 4.80 -11.57
CA ILE A 34 -9.80 5.40 -10.62
C ILE A 34 -11.25 5.06 -11.00
N ALA A 35 -11.62 5.22 -12.28
CA ALA A 35 -12.96 4.95 -12.75
C ALA A 35 -13.36 3.48 -12.55
N LYS A 36 -12.43 2.55 -12.74
CA LYS A 36 -12.67 1.12 -12.53
C LYS A 36 -12.68 0.73 -11.05
N ALA A 37 -11.76 1.28 -10.26
CA ALA A 37 -11.68 1.04 -8.82
C ALA A 37 -12.85 1.67 -8.06
N LYS A 38 -13.48 2.69 -8.64
CA LYS A 38 -14.54 3.49 -7.98
C LYS A 38 -14.08 4.04 -6.63
N ASP A 39 -12.85 4.50 -6.60
CA ASP A 39 -12.15 5.03 -5.43
C ASP A 39 -11.02 5.96 -5.92
N ASP A 40 -11.09 7.24 -5.58
CA ASP A 40 -10.12 8.25 -6.04
C ASP A 40 -8.69 7.99 -5.54
N ARG A 41 -8.53 7.12 -4.56
CA ARG A 41 -7.22 6.73 -4.04
C ARG A 41 -6.51 5.70 -4.92
N ALA A 42 -7.15 5.15 -5.91
CA ALA A 42 -6.52 4.23 -6.87
C ALA A 42 -5.57 4.97 -7.82
N LEU A 43 -4.60 5.70 -7.25
CA LEU A 43 -3.62 6.52 -7.95
C LEU A 43 -2.49 5.62 -8.48
N LEU A 44 -2.84 4.79 -9.44
CA LEU A 44 -1.95 3.83 -10.10
C LEU A 44 -1.85 4.16 -11.59
N TYR A 45 -0.70 3.85 -12.17
CA TYR A 45 -0.45 3.98 -13.59
C TYR A 45 0.15 2.68 -14.13
N MET A 46 -0.38 2.24 -15.24
CA MET A 46 0.10 1.07 -15.96
C MET A 46 0.21 1.37 -17.44
N GLY A 47 1.16 0.76 -18.12
CA GLY A 47 1.34 0.94 -19.55
C GLY A 47 2.62 1.67 -19.92
N VAL A 48 2.60 2.35 -21.07
CA VAL A 48 3.78 3.01 -21.63
C VAL A 48 4.06 4.32 -20.88
N GLY A 49 5.29 4.50 -20.42
CA GLY A 49 5.71 5.70 -19.71
C GLY A 49 5.98 5.45 -18.22
N GLY A 50 5.58 6.39 -17.38
CA GLY A 50 5.92 6.35 -15.95
C GLY A 50 7.38 6.78 -15.70
N CYS A 51 8.14 6.03 -14.93
CA CYS A 51 9.53 6.38 -14.61
C CYS A 51 10.52 6.25 -15.78
N GLU A 52 10.15 5.50 -16.82
CA GLU A 52 10.98 5.35 -18.02
C GLU A 52 10.13 5.56 -19.29
N THR A 53 10.41 6.64 -20.01
CA THR A 53 9.68 6.99 -21.23
C THR A 53 9.84 5.92 -22.32
N GLY A 54 8.74 5.55 -22.93
CA GLY A 54 8.71 4.58 -24.04
C GLY A 54 8.79 3.12 -23.65
N LYS A 55 8.87 2.80 -22.35
CA LYS A 55 8.84 1.41 -21.86
C LYS A 55 7.48 1.03 -21.31
N VAL A 56 7.13 -0.23 -21.45
CA VAL A 56 5.85 -0.80 -20.99
C VAL A 56 6.02 -1.43 -19.62
N ARG A 57 5.12 -1.09 -18.69
CA ARG A 57 5.02 -1.74 -17.39
C ARG A 57 4.14 -2.98 -17.46
N THR A 58 4.46 -3.98 -16.67
CA THR A 58 3.65 -5.20 -16.52
C THR A 58 3.00 -5.24 -15.15
N ILE A 59 1.74 -5.65 -15.09
CA ILE A 59 1.02 -5.80 -13.80
C ILE A 59 1.59 -6.97 -13.01
N ASN A 60 1.97 -8.03 -13.70
CA ASN A 60 2.54 -9.20 -13.07
C ASN A 60 4.05 -9.23 -13.28
N PRO A 61 4.84 -9.02 -12.23
CA PRO A 61 6.30 -9.04 -12.32
C PRO A 61 6.88 -10.45 -12.64
N GLY A 62 6.08 -11.52 -12.54
CA GLY A 62 6.58 -12.87 -12.69
C GLY A 62 7.70 -13.16 -11.68
N GLU A 63 8.79 -13.75 -12.15
CA GLU A 63 9.95 -14.05 -11.31
C GLU A 63 10.87 -12.84 -11.07
N ASN A 64 10.74 -11.80 -11.86
CA ASN A 64 11.62 -10.61 -11.78
C ASN A 64 10.92 -9.43 -11.09
N ILE A 65 10.92 -9.43 -9.78
CA ILE A 65 10.36 -8.35 -8.95
C ILE A 65 11.29 -7.13 -8.82
N THR A 66 12.52 -7.22 -9.29
CA THR A 66 13.52 -6.15 -9.12
C THR A 66 13.55 -5.17 -10.29
N GLY A 67 12.87 -5.51 -11.38
CA GLY A 67 12.83 -4.63 -12.55
C GLY A 67 11.96 -3.39 -12.30
N PRO A 68 12.43 -2.18 -12.64
CA PRO A 68 11.69 -0.94 -12.40
C PRO A 68 10.40 -0.83 -13.22
N LEU A 69 10.23 -1.69 -14.22
CA LEU A 69 9.05 -1.75 -15.08
C LEU A 69 8.06 -2.85 -14.67
N ASN A 70 8.35 -3.57 -13.59
CA ASN A 70 7.47 -4.61 -13.09
C ASN A 70 6.46 -4.04 -12.09
N GLY A 71 5.20 -4.37 -12.28
CA GLY A 71 4.10 -3.85 -11.48
C GLY A 71 3.61 -2.46 -11.90
N ALA A 72 2.58 -1.97 -11.23
CA ALA A 72 2.02 -0.65 -11.44
C ALA A 72 2.94 0.45 -10.85
N SER A 73 2.95 1.63 -11.46
CA SER A 73 3.52 2.83 -10.84
C SER A 73 2.52 3.44 -9.87
N PHE A 74 3.00 3.84 -8.72
CA PHE A 74 2.23 4.67 -7.80
C PHE A 74 2.43 6.15 -8.15
N VAL A 75 1.33 6.87 -8.30
CA VAL A 75 1.32 8.31 -8.62
C VAL A 75 0.60 9.11 -7.53
N LYS A 76 0.61 8.60 -6.32
CA LYS A 76 -0.02 9.25 -5.15
C LYS A 76 0.64 10.58 -4.80
N TRP A 77 1.94 10.69 -5.04
CA TRP A 77 2.72 11.87 -4.75
C TRP A 77 3.11 12.57 -6.04
N SER A 78 2.91 13.87 -6.09
CA SER A 78 3.30 14.72 -7.22
C SER A 78 4.20 15.83 -6.72
N ASN A 79 5.20 16.18 -7.51
CA ASN A 79 6.07 17.32 -7.24
C ASN A 79 5.55 18.61 -7.89
N LEU A 80 4.27 18.65 -8.25
CA LEU A 80 3.60 19.87 -8.72
C LEU A 80 2.93 20.56 -7.52
N HIS A 81 3.05 21.89 -7.49
CA HIS A 81 2.33 22.69 -6.52
C HIS A 81 0.81 22.65 -6.77
N ALA A 82 0.00 22.90 -5.73
CA ALA A 82 -1.45 22.87 -5.83
C ALA A 82 -2.03 23.91 -6.80
N ASP A 83 -1.31 24.98 -7.06
CA ASP A 83 -1.66 26.02 -8.04
C ASP A 83 -1.21 25.68 -9.48
N GLY A 84 -0.61 24.48 -9.68
CA GLY A 84 -0.11 24.03 -10.97
C GLY A 84 1.26 24.59 -11.37
N SER A 85 1.92 25.37 -10.53
CA SER A 85 3.29 25.80 -10.75
C SER A 85 4.28 24.64 -10.63
N THR A 86 5.44 24.78 -11.24
CA THR A 86 6.49 23.75 -11.20
C THR A 86 7.29 23.83 -9.90
N GLN A 87 7.94 22.72 -9.55
CA GLN A 87 8.84 22.61 -8.42
C GLN A 87 9.98 23.65 -8.47
N HIS A 88 10.53 23.98 -7.30
CA HIS A 88 11.66 24.90 -7.19
C HIS A 88 12.95 24.34 -7.76
N ASP A 89 13.17 23.05 -7.65
CA ASP A 89 14.37 22.36 -8.13
C ASP A 89 13.99 21.13 -8.96
N GLN A 90 14.70 20.90 -10.05
CA GLN A 90 14.44 19.76 -10.93
C GLN A 90 14.98 18.42 -10.37
N ASN A 91 15.91 18.46 -9.44
CA ASN A 91 16.57 17.29 -8.88
C ASN A 91 16.02 16.87 -7.51
N TYR A 92 15.33 17.78 -6.82
CA TYR A 92 14.81 17.54 -5.46
C TYR A 92 13.30 17.72 -5.43
N SER A 93 12.65 16.92 -4.58
CA SER A 93 11.21 17.02 -4.38
C SER A 93 10.88 18.09 -3.34
N ASP A 94 9.93 18.95 -3.67
CA ASP A 94 9.32 19.92 -2.74
C ASP A 94 8.19 19.29 -1.93
N THR A 95 7.88 18.00 -2.16
CA THR A 95 6.77 17.31 -1.50
C THR A 95 7.11 17.03 -0.05
N ASP A 96 6.34 17.61 0.86
CA ASP A 96 6.42 17.31 2.29
C ASP A 96 5.94 15.89 2.60
N PHE A 97 6.59 15.23 3.56
CA PHE A 97 6.12 13.97 4.08
C PHE A 97 5.16 14.22 5.26
N PRO A 98 3.86 13.90 5.14
CA PRO A 98 2.91 14.11 6.23
C PRO A 98 3.17 13.11 7.35
N MET A 99 3.59 13.60 8.51
CA MET A 99 3.78 12.75 9.70
C MET A 99 2.45 12.33 10.32
N PHE A 100 1.47 13.24 10.31
CA PHE A 100 0.11 13.02 10.83
C PHE A 100 -0.90 13.68 9.90
N ARG A 101 -2.02 13.03 9.68
CA ARG A 101 -3.12 13.60 8.91
C ARG A 101 -4.49 13.11 9.42
N LEU A 102 -5.52 13.88 9.14
CA LEU A 102 -6.85 13.68 9.72
C LEU A 102 -7.43 12.28 9.47
N ALA A 103 -7.17 11.69 8.31
CA ALA A 103 -7.62 10.34 8.00
C ALA A 103 -7.06 9.30 9.00
N GLU A 104 -5.83 9.50 9.50
CA GLU A 104 -5.25 8.65 10.54
C GLU A 104 -6.06 8.72 11.84
N ILE A 105 -6.49 9.92 12.23
CA ILE A 105 -7.28 10.11 13.44
C ILE A 105 -8.63 9.39 13.34
N TYR A 106 -9.32 9.51 12.20
CA TYR A 106 -10.56 8.78 11.96
C TYR A 106 -10.36 7.26 12.03
N LEU A 107 -9.38 6.71 11.32
CA LEU A 107 -9.15 5.27 11.31
C LEU A 107 -8.65 4.75 12.67
N THR A 108 -7.82 5.51 13.38
CA THR A 108 -7.40 5.17 14.75
C THR A 108 -8.60 5.11 15.68
N ARG A 109 -9.51 6.08 15.59
CA ARG A 109 -10.72 6.11 16.41
C ARG A 109 -11.66 4.94 16.07
N ALA A 110 -11.82 4.63 14.79
CA ALA A 110 -12.60 3.47 14.35
C ALA A 110 -12.04 2.15 14.91
N GLU A 111 -10.72 1.97 14.78
CA GLU A 111 -10.03 0.79 15.29
C GLU A 111 -10.11 0.69 16.81
N ALA A 112 -9.90 1.80 17.52
CA ALA A 112 -10.01 1.82 18.98
C ALA A 112 -11.41 1.43 19.48
N LYS A 113 -12.46 1.97 18.88
CA LYS A 113 -13.85 1.59 19.19
C LYS A 113 -14.10 0.11 18.94
N TYR A 114 -13.64 -0.42 17.83
CA TYR A 114 -13.78 -1.84 17.51
C TYR A 114 -13.02 -2.72 18.50
N ARG A 115 -11.76 -2.39 18.83
CA ARG A 115 -10.92 -3.19 19.75
C ARG A 115 -11.40 -3.18 21.19
N LEU A 116 -12.07 -2.12 21.63
CA LEU A 116 -12.58 -2.01 23.00
C LEU A 116 -13.74 -3.00 23.26
N ASN A 117 -14.67 -3.13 22.33
CA ASN A 117 -15.91 -3.89 22.56
C ASN A 117 -16.56 -4.47 21.30
N GLY A 118 -15.86 -4.56 20.19
CA GLY A 118 -16.44 -4.98 18.90
C GLY A 118 -17.43 -3.98 18.32
N SER A 119 -17.37 -2.73 18.75
CA SER A 119 -18.39 -1.72 18.42
C SER A 119 -18.41 -1.39 16.93
N GLN A 120 -19.61 -1.31 16.39
CA GLN A 120 -19.86 -0.83 15.03
C GLN A 120 -19.87 0.70 14.93
N GLU A 121 -19.71 1.43 16.03
CA GLU A 121 -19.67 2.91 16.04
C GLU A 121 -18.48 3.47 15.23
N GLY A 122 -17.43 2.69 15.04
CA GLY A 122 -16.30 3.03 14.18
C GLY A 122 -16.65 3.12 12.70
N LEU A 123 -17.81 2.59 12.27
CA LEU A 123 -18.22 2.62 10.87
C LEU A 123 -18.36 4.05 10.34
N ALA A 124 -18.89 4.96 11.14
CA ALA A 124 -19.02 6.37 10.73
C ALA A 124 -17.66 7.00 10.38
N ASP A 125 -16.62 6.67 11.14
CA ASP A 125 -15.25 7.16 10.91
C ASP A 125 -14.65 6.60 9.61
N ILE A 126 -14.90 5.33 9.33
CA ILE A 126 -14.47 4.69 8.06
C ILE A 126 -15.21 5.32 6.88
N LEU A 127 -16.54 5.52 7.01
CA LEU A 127 -17.35 6.12 5.96
C LEU A 127 -16.97 7.58 5.67
N GLU A 128 -16.47 8.32 6.65
CA GLU A 128 -15.93 9.67 6.44
C GLU A 128 -14.71 9.64 5.54
N VAL A 129 -13.75 8.74 5.82
CA VAL A 129 -12.55 8.55 4.99
C VAL A 129 -12.92 8.08 3.58
N GLN A 130 -13.83 7.12 3.46
CA GLN A 130 -14.32 6.62 2.17
C GLN A 130 -15.13 7.67 1.40
N GLY A 131 -15.87 8.51 2.10
CA GLY A 131 -16.63 9.63 1.53
C GLY A 131 -15.72 10.65 0.87
N ARG A 132 -14.66 11.07 1.55
CA ARG A 132 -13.63 11.96 0.99
C ARG A 132 -12.98 11.40 -0.27
N ALA A 133 -12.78 10.09 -0.32
CA ALA A 133 -12.19 9.38 -1.45
C ALA A 133 -13.20 9.05 -2.57
N HIS A 134 -14.43 9.52 -2.47
CA HIS A 134 -15.56 9.23 -3.38
C HIS A 134 -15.71 7.72 -3.66
N ARG A 135 -15.34 6.88 -2.68
CA ARG A 135 -15.47 5.43 -2.84
C ARG A 135 -16.95 5.05 -2.97
N GLU A 136 -17.30 4.37 -4.07
CA GLU A 136 -18.67 3.93 -4.31
C GLU A 136 -19.06 2.70 -3.46
N ILE A 137 -18.17 1.70 -3.40
CA ILE A 137 -18.38 0.48 -2.61
C ILE A 137 -17.92 0.73 -1.18
N LYS A 138 -18.84 1.23 -0.35
CA LYS A 138 -18.57 1.60 1.04
C LYS A 138 -18.66 0.41 1.99
N ALA A 139 -17.92 0.51 3.10
CA ALA A 139 -18.05 -0.45 4.20
C ALA A 139 -19.46 -0.46 4.77
N THR A 140 -19.94 -1.63 5.15
CA THR A 140 -21.26 -1.83 5.79
C THR A 140 -21.13 -2.28 7.24
N SER A 141 -19.94 -2.68 7.67
CA SER A 141 -19.61 -3.12 9.03
C SER A 141 -18.15 -2.84 9.34
N VAL A 142 -17.80 -2.94 10.61
CA VAL A 142 -16.42 -2.85 11.11
C VAL A 142 -15.99 -4.22 11.61
N ASP A 143 -14.94 -4.75 11.00
CA ASP A 143 -14.20 -5.92 11.43
C ASP A 143 -12.70 -5.72 11.17
N GLU A 144 -11.87 -6.68 11.55
CA GLU A 144 -10.43 -6.59 11.36
C GLU A 144 -10.04 -6.45 9.89
N GLN A 145 -10.76 -7.14 8.99
CA GLN A 145 -10.46 -7.08 7.56
C GLN A 145 -10.81 -5.71 6.97
N THR A 146 -11.98 -5.20 7.30
CA THR A 146 -12.43 -3.85 6.89
C THR A 146 -11.42 -2.79 7.35
N LEU A 147 -10.96 -2.87 8.60
CA LEU A 147 -9.99 -1.93 9.16
C LEU A 147 -8.64 -2.02 8.45
N ILE A 148 -8.05 -3.22 8.36
CA ILE A 148 -6.72 -3.37 7.78
C ILE A 148 -6.68 -3.03 6.29
N ASP A 149 -7.78 -3.27 5.58
CA ASP A 149 -7.95 -2.89 4.18
C ASP A 149 -8.08 -1.38 4.02
N GLU A 150 -8.86 -0.72 4.86
CA GLU A 150 -9.00 0.73 4.80
C GLU A 150 -7.71 1.46 5.17
N TRP A 151 -6.99 0.98 6.19
CA TRP A 151 -5.63 1.43 6.48
C TRP A 151 -4.71 1.31 5.27
N CYS A 152 -4.79 0.20 4.53
CA CYS A 152 -3.97 -0.01 3.35
C CYS A 152 -4.33 0.95 2.22
N ARG A 153 -5.62 1.08 1.89
CA ARG A 153 -6.09 1.96 0.81
C ARG A 153 -5.76 3.42 1.06
N GLU A 154 -5.88 3.86 2.31
CA GLU A 154 -5.64 5.24 2.67
C GLU A 154 -4.15 5.57 2.78
N PHE A 155 -3.34 4.65 3.31
CA PHE A 155 -1.95 4.90 3.71
C PHE A 155 -0.89 4.15 2.90
N TYR A 156 -1.23 3.57 1.74
CA TYR A 156 -0.20 2.99 0.89
C TYR A 156 0.83 4.06 0.49
N MET A 157 2.10 3.66 0.38
CA MET A 157 3.24 4.55 0.12
C MET A 157 3.48 5.63 1.18
N GLU A 158 2.96 5.44 2.40
CA GLU A 158 3.24 6.32 3.55
C GLU A 158 4.01 5.60 4.67
N GLY A 159 4.69 4.50 4.35
CA GLY A 159 5.65 3.85 5.24
C GLY A 159 5.06 3.04 6.41
N ARG A 160 3.75 2.93 6.55
CA ARG A 160 3.15 2.34 7.75
C ARG A 160 2.65 0.89 7.63
N ARG A 161 2.54 0.34 6.41
CA ARG A 161 1.92 -0.99 6.20
C ARG A 161 2.49 -2.09 7.09
N ARG A 162 3.82 -2.14 7.28
CA ARG A 162 4.44 -3.12 8.18
C ARG A 162 3.95 -2.98 9.61
N SER A 163 3.91 -1.76 10.15
CA SER A 163 3.44 -1.49 11.52
C SER A 163 1.97 -1.87 11.69
N ASP A 164 1.14 -1.62 10.69
CA ASP A 164 -0.26 -2.02 10.69
C ASP A 164 -0.38 -3.55 10.70
N LEU A 165 0.34 -4.25 9.85
CA LEU A 165 0.33 -5.71 9.80
C LEU A 165 0.84 -6.35 11.09
N VAL A 166 1.88 -5.78 11.73
CA VAL A 166 2.35 -6.23 13.06
C VAL A 166 1.26 -6.03 14.11
N ARG A 167 0.64 -4.85 14.16
CA ARG A 167 -0.42 -4.51 15.12
C ARG A 167 -1.64 -5.43 15.00
N PHE A 168 -1.96 -5.88 13.78
CA PHE A 168 -3.05 -6.83 13.52
C PHE A 168 -2.62 -8.31 13.62
N GLY A 169 -1.35 -8.59 13.92
CA GLY A 169 -0.83 -9.96 14.01
C GLY A 169 -0.83 -10.70 12.67
N LEU A 170 -0.64 -9.95 11.58
CA LEU A 170 -0.69 -10.43 10.19
C LEU A 170 0.67 -10.41 9.49
N PHE A 171 1.67 -9.73 10.07
CA PHE A 171 2.97 -9.59 9.42
C PHE A 171 3.74 -10.91 9.38
N THR A 172 3.84 -11.58 10.52
CA THR A 172 4.49 -12.90 10.63
C THR A 172 3.49 -14.04 10.46
N GLY A 173 3.99 -15.28 10.51
CA GLY A 173 3.16 -16.46 10.27
C GLY A 173 2.59 -16.55 8.86
N SER A 174 1.61 -17.42 8.68
CA SER A 174 0.96 -17.73 7.40
C SER A 174 -0.49 -17.26 7.28
N LYS A 175 -1.01 -16.55 8.30
CA LYS A 175 -2.41 -16.09 8.33
C LYS A 175 -2.73 -15.09 7.21
N TYR A 176 -1.75 -14.25 6.86
CA TYR A 176 -1.84 -13.28 5.78
C TYR A 176 -0.60 -13.41 4.89
N LEU A 177 -0.82 -13.74 3.63
CA LEU A 177 0.26 -13.94 2.65
C LEU A 177 0.15 -12.88 1.55
N TRP A 178 1.27 -12.37 1.14
CA TRP A 178 1.42 -11.53 -0.06
C TRP A 178 2.53 -12.10 -0.94
N SER A 179 2.53 -11.74 -2.19
CA SER A 179 3.56 -12.20 -3.15
C SER A 179 4.95 -11.88 -2.64
N PHE A 180 5.81 -12.88 -2.68
CA PHE A 180 7.20 -12.83 -2.20
C PHE A 180 7.39 -12.68 -0.68
N LYS A 181 6.35 -12.77 0.14
CA LYS A 181 6.54 -12.95 1.58
C LYS A 181 7.42 -14.17 1.83
N GLY A 182 8.46 -14.03 2.66
CA GLY A 182 9.40 -15.11 2.93
C GLY A 182 10.25 -15.55 1.74
N GLY A 183 10.37 -14.73 0.70
CA GLY A 183 11.18 -15.00 -0.49
C GLY A 183 10.57 -15.98 -1.49
N VAL A 184 9.29 -16.31 -1.36
CA VAL A 184 8.59 -17.26 -2.23
C VAL A 184 7.51 -16.52 -3.03
N GLU A 185 7.41 -16.76 -4.33
CA GLU A 185 6.48 -16.05 -5.23
C GLU A 185 5.04 -15.97 -4.69
N LYS A 186 4.50 -17.09 -4.24
CA LYS A 186 3.14 -17.16 -3.69
C LYS A 186 3.03 -16.72 -2.22
N GLY A 187 4.15 -16.32 -1.63
CA GLY A 187 4.24 -16.01 -0.21
C GLY A 187 4.32 -17.25 0.69
N ALA A 188 5.12 -17.15 1.75
CA ALA A 188 5.22 -18.14 2.81
C ALA A 188 5.19 -17.47 4.18
N GLY A 189 4.82 -18.22 5.21
CA GLY A 189 4.89 -17.74 6.59
C GLY A 189 6.33 -17.45 7.01
N ILE A 190 6.52 -16.36 7.73
CA ILE A 190 7.82 -15.98 8.30
C ILE A 190 7.77 -16.06 9.82
N PRO A 191 8.91 -16.36 10.48
CA PRO A 191 8.99 -16.50 11.93
C PRO A 191 8.56 -15.24 12.71
N ALA A 192 7.99 -15.44 13.90
CA ALA A 192 7.44 -14.36 14.74
C ALA A 192 8.48 -13.33 15.19
N TYR A 193 9.76 -13.71 15.29
CA TYR A 193 10.79 -12.73 15.68
C TYR A 193 10.96 -11.59 14.67
N TYR A 194 10.51 -11.73 13.41
CA TYR A 194 10.50 -10.66 12.42
C TYR A 194 9.50 -9.54 12.73
N ASP A 195 8.62 -9.67 13.73
CA ASP A 195 7.76 -8.57 14.18
C ASP A 195 8.57 -7.40 14.78
N ILE A 196 9.75 -7.68 15.30
CA ILE A 196 10.70 -6.66 15.76
C ILE A 196 11.91 -6.60 14.83
N TYR A 197 12.62 -5.48 14.84
CA TYR A 197 13.88 -5.35 14.11
C TYR A 197 15.06 -5.82 14.95
N PRO A 198 16.13 -6.31 14.32
CA PRO A 198 17.41 -6.47 15.02
C PRO A 198 17.95 -5.10 15.47
N ILE A 199 18.65 -5.08 16.57
CA ILE A 199 19.47 -3.93 16.95
C ILE A 199 20.67 -3.91 16.00
N PRO A 200 21.05 -2.76 15.42
CA PRO A 200 22.22 -2.68 14.54
C PRO A 200 23.48 -3.20 15.22
N ASP A 201 24.29 -3.96 14.50
CA ASP A 201 25.52 -4.56 15.05
C ASP A 201 26.48 -3.53 15.64
N ASP A 202 26.56 -2.34 15.03
CA ASP A 202 27.44 -1.29 15.55
C ASP A 202 26.98 -0.75 16.91
N GLU A 203 25.67 -0.71 17.16
CA GLU A 203 25.13 -0.35 18.46
C GLU A 203 25.50 -1.39 19.53
N ILE A 204 25.38 -2.69 19.19
CA ILE A 204 25.79 -3.77 20.08
C ILE A 204 27.28 -3.71 20.38
N LYS A 205 28.12 -3.46 19.37
CA LYS A 205 29.60 -3.35 19.55
C LYS A 205 30.00 -2.17 20.42
N ASN A 206 29.31 -1.05 20.28
CA ASN A 206 29.63 0.19 20.98
C ASN A 206 29.05 0.28 22.39
N ASN A 207 28.06 -0.56 22.73
CA ASN A 207 27.43 -0.56 24.04
C ASN A 207 27.39 -1.96 24.66
N PRO A 208 28.34 -2.27 25.59
CA PRO A 208 28.43 -3.60 26.19
C PRO A 208 27.24 -3.97 27.08
N ASN A 209 26.37 -3.01 27.44
CA ASN A 209 25.15 -3.28 28.18
C ASN A 209 23.95 -3.63 27.30
N MET A 210 24.13 -3.63 25.96
CA MET A 210 23.08 -3.92 25.02
C MET A 210 23.12 -5.39 24.62
N THR A 211 21.97 -6.01 24.60
CA THR A 211 21.80 -7.43 24.18
C THR A 211 20.87 -7.47 22.96
N GLN A 212 21.25 -8.23 21.94
CA GLN A 212 20.49 -8.40 20.72
C GLN A 212 19.08 -8.99 21.01
N ASN A 213 18.10 -8.60 20.23
CA ASN A 213 16.79 -9.21 20.25
C ASN A 213 16.85 -10.73 19.97
N PRO A 214 16.01 -11.54 20.65
CA PRO A 214 16.08 -12.99 20.48
C PRO A 214 15.93 -13.44 19.02
N LYS A 215 16.77 -14.38 18.60
CA LYS A 215 16.80 -14.99 17.26
C LYS A 215 17.51 -14.20 16.18
N TYR A 216 18.08 -13.05 16.49
CA TYR A 216 18.97 -12.31 15.60
C TYR A 216 20.42 -12.55 15.94
#